data_6c46a6c370499b6a6f72ee2cec2529e0
#
_entry.id   6c46a6c370499b6a6f72ee2cec2529e0
#
_cell.length_a   1.000
_cell.length_b   1.000
_cell.length_c   1.000
_cell.angle_alpha   90.00
_cell.angle_beta   90.00
_cell.angle_gamma   90.00
#
_symmetry.space_group_name_H-M   'P 1'
#
loop_
_entity.id
_entity.type
_entity.pdbx_description
1 polymer ?
#
loop_
_entity_poly.entity_id
_entity_poly.type
_entity_poly.pdbx_seq_one_letter_code
_entity_poly.pdbx_strand_id
1 'polypeptide(L)'
;MKNKSEDLIFHTKDLCVAQTCNAHSLSFAKTLNTAQEWRIVSMEAYLDNAATTKVRKSVQDLMVETMEVVYGNPSSMHMKGVEAEQYIKTAKNRIKKILKVEEKEIIFTSGGTESNNLAIIGATLANRRRGQHIITTCIEHASVTEPMAYLEELGFEVTYLPVDEKGIVSLEALKEALREDTILVSIMMVNNEIGAIEPVEEIGKIIKEYDSDILFHVDAIQAFGKLDIYPKKMGIDLLSVSGHKIHGPKGSGFLYIRDKAKVKPIIYGGNQQKGMRSGTENVPAICGIGLASEAMYENAAEHREYLMKLKEAFLKGVLEIEDTKNNSQDAPHIASVSFKGIRSEVLLHALEDKNIYVSAGSACSSNKPHVSGTLKAIGLSEEWIESTLRFSFSVYNTMEEIEYTIEALKECVPMLRRFVRR
;
A
#
# COMPACT_ATOMS: atom_id res chain seq x y z
N MET A 1 11.27 69.49 -28.41
CA MET A 1 12.57 70.07 -28.04
C MET A 1 13.23 69.18 -27.04
N LYS A 2 14.41 68.60 -27.44
CA LYS A 2 15.56 68.10 -26.66
C LYS A 2 15.32 67.13 -25.48
N ASN A 3 15.61 65.83 -25.73
CA ASN A 3 16.86 65.13 -25.40
C ASN A 3 17.35 65.27 -23.94
N LYS A 4 17.46 64.17 -23.26
CA LYS A 4 18.76 63.61 -22.82
C LYS A 4 18.60 62.22 -22.27
N SER A 5 19.41 61.33 -22.84
CA SER A 5 19.91 60.04 -22.35
C SER A 5 20.63 60.20 -21.02
N GLU A 6 20.50 59.20 -20.12
CA GLU A 6 21.50 58.90 -19.11
C GLU A 6 21.72 57.39 -19.08
N ASP A 7 22.89 57.00 -19.55
CA ASP A 7 23.51 55.71 -19.39
C ASP A 7 23.82 55.46 -17.90
N LEU A 8 23.42 54.30 -17.35
CA LEU A 8 23.89 53.87 -16.07
C LEU A 8 24.81 52.65 -16.26
N ILE A 9 26.06 52.92 -16.00
CA ILE A 9 27.20 52.02 -15.96
C ILE A 9 26.99 51.02 -14.82
N PHE A 10 26.83 49.74 -15.13
CA PHE A 10 26.93 48.67 -14.13
C PHE A 10 28.37 48.22 -13.95
N HIS A 11 28.88 48.42 -12.76
CA HIS A 11 30.24 48.06 -12.34
C HIS A 11 30.45 46.57 -12.23
N THR A 12 31.59 46.15 -12.74
CA THR A 12 32.24 44.84 -12.69
C THR A 12 32.47 44.27 -11.30
N LYS A 13 31.44 43.87 -10.57
CA LYS A 13 31.57 43.07 -9.35
C LYS A 13 30.78 41.77 -9.33
N ASP A 14 29.91 41.52 -10.31
CA ASP A 14 29.07 40.31 -10.35
C ASP A 14 29.70 39.15 -11.12
N LEU A 15 30.90 39.31 -11.69
CA LEU A 15 31.60 38.23 -12.41
C LEU A 15 32.39 37.25 -11.54
N CYS A 16 32.55 37.54 -10.24
CA CYS A 16 33.35 36.68 -9.34
C CYS A 16 32.55 35.62 -8.59
N VAL A 17 31.20 35.74 -8.53
CA VAL A 17 30.36 34.78 -7.84
C VAL A 17 29.91 33.64 -8.77
N ALA A 18 29.85 33.89 -10.08
CA ALA A 18 29.44 32.87 -11.05
C ALA A 18 30.49 31.79 -11.32
N GLN A 19 31.77 32.07 -11.12
CA GLN A 19 32.85 31.10 -11.36
C GLN A 19 33.06 30.08 -10.22
N THR A 20 32.71 30.44 -8.99
CA THR A 20 32.80 29.49 -7.83
C THR A 20 31.63 28.51 -7.75
N CYS A 21 30.44 28.89 -8.26
CA CYS A 21 29.31 27.96 -8.32
C CYS A 21 29.45 26.90 -9.42
N ASN A 22 30.11 27.22 -10.54
CA ASN A 22 30.28 26.26 -11.64
C ASN A 22 31.33 25.16 -11.33
N ALA A 23 32.31 25.42 -10.48
CA ALA A 23 33.33 24.42 -10.13
C ALA A 23 32.77 23.31 -9.21
N HIS A 24 31.85 23.65 -8.29
CA HIS A 24 31.21 22.65 -7.42
C HIS A 24 30.08 21.87 -8.11
N SER A 25 29.32 22.49 -9.01
CA SER A 25 28.28 21.78 -9.78
C SER A 25 28.87 20.83 -10.83
N LEU A 26 30.00 21.19 -11.44
CA LEU A 26 30.75 20.30 -12.36
C LEU A 26 31.45 19.15 -11.64
N SER A 27 31.91 19.36 -10.41
CA SER A 27 32.47 18.29 -9.56
C SER A 27 31.37 17.32 -9.13
N PHE A 28 30.20 17.81 -8.71
CA PHE A 28 29.05 16.97 -8.31
C PHE A 28 28.44 16.20 -9.51
N ALA A 29 28.32 16.84 -10.66
CA ALA A 29 27.88 16.18 -11.89
C ALA A 29 28.91 15.15 -12.41
N LYS A 30 30.21 15.43 -12.29
CA LYS A 30 31.25 14.43 -12.61
C LYS A 30 31.27 13.26 -11.62
N THR A 31 31.03 13.51 -10.31
CA THR A 31 30.97 12.45 -9.31
C THR A 31 29.72 11.57 -9.51
N LEU A 32 28.59 12.17 -9.94
CA LEU A 32 27.39 11.42 -10.32
C LEU A 32 27.59 10.60 -11.61
N ASN A 33 28.28 11.14 -12.61
CA ASN A 33 28.59 10.38 -13.82
C ASN A 33 29.60 9.25 -13.57
N THR A 34 30.62 9.45 -12.74
CA THR A 34 31.57 8.38 -12.39
C THR A 34 30.91 7.30 -11.55
N ALA A 35 29.92 7.62 -10.69
CA ALA A 35 29.13 6.62 -9.98
C ALA A 35 28.18 5.83 -10.91
N GLN A 36 27.77 6.42 -12.05
CA GLN A 36 26.99 5.71 -13.06
C GLN A 36 27.85 4.81 -13.98
N GLU A 37 29.10 5.19 -14.23
CA GLU A 37 30.01 4.40 -15.10
C GLU A 37 30.54 3.12 -14.45
N TRP A 38 30.47 2.98 -13.12
CA TRP A 38 30.88 1.77 -12.39
C TRP A 38 29.74 0.79 -12.08
N ARG A 39 28.52 1.06 -12.50
CA ARG A 39 27.49 0.04 -12.53
C ARG A 39 27.79 -0.91 -13.72
N ILE A 40 28.65 -1.89 -13.49
CA ILE A 40 28.47 -3.20 -14.15
C ILE A 40 26.98 -3.47 -13.97
N VAL A 41 26.25 -3.68 -15.06
CA VAL A 41 24.80 -3.99 -15.02
C VAL A 41 24.67 -5.35 -14.35
N SER A 42 24.84 -5.39 -13.04
CA SER A 42 24.42 -6.53 -12.26
C SER A 42 22.88 -6.50 -12.25
N MET A 43 22.28 -7.62 -12.51
CA MET A 43 20.81 -7.75 -12.46
C MET A 43 20.31 -7.22 -11.12
N GLU A 44 19.26 -6.39 -11.14
CA GLU A 44 18.56 -5.91 -9.95
C GLU A 44 17.19 -6.59 -9.92
N ALA A 45 16.87 -7.26 -8.83
CA ALA A 45 15.57 -7.91 -8.63
C ALA A 45 14.84 -7.25 -7.44
N TYR A 46 13.89 -6.34 -7.73
CA TYR A 46 13.07 -5.73 -6.69
C TYR A 46 11.83 -6.57 -6.43
N LEU A 47 11.90 -7.40 -5.40
CA LEU A 47 10.85 -8.36 -4.99
C LEU A 47 10.20 -7.96 -3.65
N ASP A 48 10.09 -6.66 -3.37
CA ASP A 48 9.41 -6.11 -2.20
C ASP A 48 8.22 -5.18 -2.57
N ASN A 49 7.48 -5.56 -3.62
CA ASN A 49 6.36 -4.78 -4.14
C ASN A 49 5.15 -4.71 -3.18
N ALA A 50 5.02 -5.63 -2.22
CA ALA A 50 4.04 -5.54 -1.16
C ALA A 50 4.38 -4.46 -0.10
N ALA A 51 5.64 -4.02 0.02
CA ALA A 51 6.01 -2.87 0.83
C ALA A 51 5.74 -1.55 0.09
N THR A 52 6.19 -1.43 -1.16
CA THR A 52 5.91 -0.28 -2.04
C THR A 52 6.23 -0.65 -3.48
N THR A 53 5.61 0.01 -4.44
CA THR A 53 5.88 -0.21 -5.86
C THR A 53 6.54 1.02 -6.50
N LYS A 54 7.28 0.78 -7.60
CA LYS A 54 7.81 1.85 -8.45
C LYS A 54 6.65 2.56 -9.15
N VAL A 55 6.66 3.89 -9.12
CA VAL A 55 5.64 4.71 -9.81
C VAL A 55 5.75 4.55 -11.33
N ARG A 56 4.62 4.28 -11.99
CA ARG A 56 4.53 4.11 -13.45
C ARG A 56 4.93 5.39 -14.18
N LYS A 57 5.63 5.28 -15.30
CA LYS A 57 6.13 6.47 -16.06
C LYS A 57 5.00 7.42 -16.45
N SER A 58 3.89 6.90 -16.98
CA SER A 58 2.72 7.71 -17.34
C SER A 58 2.10 8.45 -16.15
N VAL A 59 2.17 7.86 -14.96
CA VAL A 59 1.73 8.50 -13.71
C VAL A 59 2.68 9.62 -13.31
N GLN A 60 4.00 9.41 -13.42
CA GLN A 60 5.00 10.45 -13.17
C GLN A 60 4.79 11.64 -14.09
N ASP A 61 4.59 11.40 -15.39
CA ASP A 61 4.39 12.44 -16.40
C ASP A 61 3.13 13.28 -16.12
N LEU A 62 2.00 12.62 -15.78
CA LEU A 62 0.78 13.31 -15.38
C LEU A 62 0.98 14.14 -14.10
N MET A 63 1.73 13.64 -13.13
CA MET A 63 2.02 14.39 -11.90
C MET A 63 2.87 15.65 -12.20
N VAL A 64 3.88 15.54 -13.06
CA VAL A 64 4.70 16.69 -13.50
C VAL A 64 3.82 17.72 -14.21
N GLU A 65 2.99 17.29 -15.16
CA GLU A 65 2.04 18.17 -15.86
C GLU A 65 1.14 18.92 -14.86
N THR A 66 0.58 18.22 -13.87
CA THR A 66 -0.28 18.87 -12.87
C THR A 66 0.45 19.83 -11.95
N MET A 67 1.75 19.64 -11.70
CA MET A 67 2.56 20.58 -10.92
C MET A 67 2.95 21.83 -11.74
N GLU A 68 3.22 21.68 -13.03
CA GLU A 68 3.72 22.76 -13.90
C GLU A 68 2.57 23.60 -14.49
N VAL A 69 1.50 22.94 -14.95
CA VAL A 69 0.43 23.56 -15.74
C VAL A 69 -0.84 23.76 -14.92
N VAL A 70 -1.26 22.75 -14.14
CA VAL A 70 -2.53 22.72 -13.42
C VAL A 70 -2.35 23.00 -11.92
N TYR A 71 -1.54 24.00 -11.59
CA TYR A 71 -1.16 24.33 -10.21
C TYR A 71 -2.22 25.10 -9.40
N GLY A 72 -3.40 25.33 -9.98
CA GLY A 72 -4.47 26.07 -9.32
C GLY A 72 -5.03 25.35 -8.06
N ASN A 73 -5.49 26.13 -7.08
CA ASN A 73 -6.21 25.55 -5.95
C ASN A 73 -7.62 25.15 -6.40
N PRO A 74 -8.05 23.88 -6.26
CA PRO A 74 -9.37 23.41 -6.70
C PRO A 74 -10.55 24.13 -6.02
N SER A 75 -10.33 24.73 -4.85
CA SER A 75 -11.35 25.50 -4.13
C SER A 75 -11.51 26.94 -4.65
N SER A 76 -10.67 27.40 -5.59
CA SER A 76 -10.73 28.75 -6.13
C SER A 76 -11.79 28.87 -7.23
N MET A 77 -12.54 29.99 -7.24
CA MET A 77 -13.61 30.22 -8.22
C MET A 77 -13.12 30.65 -9.61
N HIS A 78 -11.84 31.02 -9.78
CA HIS A 78 -11.28 31.39 -11.06
C HIS A 78 -10.92 30.16 -11.92
N MET A 79 -10.69 30.38 -13.21
CA MET A 79 -10.47 29.28 -14.18
C MET A 79 -9.36 28.30 -13.81
N LYS A 80 -8.27 28.74 -13.17
CA LYS A 80 -7.21 27.84 -12.70
C LYS A 80 -7.68 26.86 -11.63
N GLY A 81 -8.62 27.28 -10.75
CA GLY A 81 -9.24 26.37 -9.76
C GLY A 81 -10.19 25.38 -10.43
N VAL A 82 -11.02 25.85 -11.36
CA VAL A 82 -11.93 24.99 -12.13
C VAL A 82 -11.16 23.93 -12.92
N GLU A 83 -10.04 24.28 -13.53
CA GLU A 83 -9.15 23.35 -14.25
C GLU A 83 -8.63 22.26 -13.30
N ALA A 84 -8.10 22.63 -12.13
CA ALA A 84 -7.60 21.70 -11.13
C ALA A 84 -8.73 20.77 -10.59
N GLU A 85 -9.93 21.31 -10.35
CA GLU A 85 -11.10 20.52 -9.94
C GLU A 85 -11.48 19.48 -11.01
N GLN A 86 -11.38 19.82 -12.29
CA GLN A 86 -11.66 18.88 -13.38
C GLN A 86 -10.73 17.66 -13.39
N TYR A 87 -9.45 17.86 -13.07
CA TYR A 87 -8.50 16.76 -12.91
C TYR A 87 -8.88 15.83 -11.75
N ILE A 88 -9.30 16.38 -10.61
CA ILE A 88 -9.82 15.60 -9.48
C ILE A 88 -11.06 14.79 -9.88
N LYS A 89 -12.02 15.41 -10.59
CA LYS A 89 -13.20 14.71 -11.12
C LYS A 89 -12.83 13.58 -12.06
N THR A 90 -11.83 13.80 -12.91
CA THR A 90 -11.32 12.76 -13.82
C THR A 90 -10.75 11.58 -13.05
N ALA A 91 -9.95 11.81 -12.00
CA ALA A 91 -9.43 10.74 -11.14
C ALA A 91 -10.57 9.97 -10.44
N LYS A 92 -11.57 10.67 -9.88
CA LYS A 92 -12.75 10.04 -9.30
C LYS A 92 -13.53 9.19 -10.32
N ASN A 93 -13.69 9.70 -11.54
CA ASN A 93 -14.39 8.99 -12.61
C ASN A 93 -13.69 7.69 -13.03
N ARG A 94 -12.35 7.62 -12.99
CA ARG A 94 -11.59 6.39 -13.22
C ARG A 94 -11.87 5.37 -12.12
N ILE A 95 -11.76 5.77 -10.86
CA ILE A 95 -11.97 4.89 -9.70
C ILE A 95 -13.44 4.41 -9.62
N LYS A 96 -14.42 5.30 -9.83
CA LYS A 96 -15.85 4.94 -9.77
C LYS A 96 -16.23 3.89 -10.81
N LYS A 97 -15.66 3.95 -12.02
CA LYS A 97 -15.91 2.95 -13.08
C LYS A 97 -15.39 1.57 -12.67
N ILE A 98 -14.21 1.51 -12.05
CA ILE A 98 -13.58 0.28 -11.57
C ILE A 98 -14.45 -0.37 -10.49
N LEU A 99 -14.79 0.39 -9.44
CA LEU A 99 -15.54 -0.10 -8.28
C LEU A 99 -17.06 -0.19 -8.52
N LYS A 100 -17.58 0.35 -9.63
CA LYS A 100 -19.03 0.47 -9.95
C LYS A 100 -19.81 1.22 -8.85
N VAL A 101 -19.25 2.34 -8.42
CA VAL A 101 -19.78 3.21 -7.35
C VAL A 101 -20.05 4.62 -7.85
N GLU A 102 -20.55 5.53 -6.98
CA GLU A 102 -20.78 6.93 -7.34
C GLU A 102 -19.57 7.79 -6.99
N GLU A 103 -19.36 8.90 -7.71
CA GLU A 103 -18.26 9.84 -7.48
C GLU A 103 -18.24 10.39 -6.04
N LYS A 104 -19.42 10.66 -5.46
CA LYS A 104 -19.57 11.18 -4.11
C LYS A 104 -19.13 10.23 -3.01
N GLU A 105 -19.00 8.94 -3.34
CA GLU A 105 -18.60 7.86 -2.42
C GLU A 105 -17.07 7.71 -2.33
N ILE A 106 -16.29 8.48 -3.12
CA ILE A 106 -14.82 8.41 -3.14
C ILE A 106 -14.25 9.64 -2.43
N ILE A 107 -13.50 9.40 -1.37
CA ILE A 107 -12.82 10.42 -0.57
C ILE A 107 -11.31 10.18 -0.67
N PHE A 108 -10.55 11.14 -1.19
CA PHE A 108 -9.10 11.03 -1.27
C PHE A 108 -8.45 11.29 0.08
N THR A 109 -7.39 10.50 0.35
CA THR A 109 -6.60 10.53 1.58
C THR A 109 -5.12 10.57 1.25
N SER A 110 -4.26 10.68 2.25
CA SER A 110 -2.80 10.62 2.08
C SER A 110 -2.26 9.19 1.95
N GLY A 111 -3.10 8.15 2.07
CA GLY A 111 -2.68 6.76 1.98
C GLY A 111 -3.57 5.80 2.76
N GLY A 112 -3.16 4.54 2.81
CA GLY A 112 -3.91 3.49 3.49
C GLY A 112 -4.11 3.74 4.97
N THR A 113 -3.08 4.21 5.67
CA THR A 113 -3.18 4.52 7.11
C THR A 113 -4.24 5.58 7.39
N GLU A 114 -4.28 6.68 6.65
CA GLU A 114 -5.34 7.69 6.83
C GLU A 114 -6.71 7.13 6.47
N SER A 115 -6.81 6.32 5.39
CA SER A 115 -8.07 5.69 4.99
C SER A 115 -8.61 4.75 6.08
N ASN A 116 -7.77 3.87 6.64
CA ASN A 116 -8.16 2.95 7.71
C ASN A 116 -8.56 3.70 8.98
N ASN A 117 -7.79 4.72 9.40
CA ASN A 117 -8.13 5.53 10.56
C ASN A 117 -9.46 6.29 10.37
N LEU A 118 -9.68 6.90 9.20
CA LEU A 118 -10.94 7.59 8.90
C LEU A 118 -12.12 6.61 8.89
N ALA A 119 -11.95 5.43 8.30
CA ALA A 119 -12.96 4.39 8.29
C ALA A 119 -13.29 3.90 9.70
N ILE A 120 -12.29 3.47 10.46
CA ILE A 120 -12.47 2.81 11.75
C ILE A 120 -12.91 3.82 12.82
N ILE A 121 -12.10 4.86 13.06
CA ILE A 121 -12.40 5.87 14.10
C ILE A 121 -13.64 6.67 13.70
N GLY A 122 -13.72 7.11 12.45
CA GLY A 122 -14.84 7.93 11.96
C GLY A 122 -16.18 7.17 12.03
N ALA A 123 -16.23 5.91 11.61
CA ALA A 123 -17.43 5.08 11.68
C ALA A 123 -17.85 4.79 13.13
N THR A 124 -16.88 4.39 13.97
CA THR A 124 -17.13 4.07 15.38
C THR A 124 -17.70 5.26 16.14
N LEU A 125 -17.06 6.45 16.04
CA LEU A 125 -17.53 7.65 16.72
C LEU A 125 -18.86 8.18 16.17
N ALA A 126 -19.20 7.90 14.90
CA ALA A 126 -20.49 8.27 14.32
C ALA A 126 -21.63 7.39 14.84
N ASN A 127 -21.34 6.12 15.15
CA ASN A 127 -22.34 5.12 15.52
C ASN A 127 -22.36 4.77 17.02
N ARG A 128 -21.57 5.42 17.86
CA ARG A 128 -21.42 5.12 19.30
C ARG A 128 -22.71 5.12 20.14
N ARG A 129 -23.80 5.74 19.62
CA ARG A 129 -25.11 5.72 20.29
C ARG A 129 -25.89 4.44 20.02
N ARG A 130 -25.52 3.72 18.98
CA ARG A 130 -26.13 2.45 18.57
C ARG A 130 -25.51 1.27 19.31
N GLY A 131 -24.19 1.33 19.53
CA GLY A 131 -23.45 0.25 20.21
C GLY A 131 -22.00 0.61 20.46
N GLN A 132 -21.29 -0.29 21.14
CA GLN A 132 -19.88 -0.11 21.51
C GLN A 132 -19.01 -1.30 21.10
N HIS A 133 -19.53 -2.25 20.35
CA HIS A 133 -18.80 -3.43 19.93
C HIS A 133 -18.30 -3.34 18.49
N ILE A 134 -17.04 -3.74 18.31
CA ILE A 134 -16.32 -3.77 17.02
C ILE A 134 -15.71 -5.15 16.83
N ILE A 135 -15.73 -5.67 15.60
CA ILE A 135 -15.09 -6.94 15.25
C ILE A 135 -13.97 -6.67 14.24
N THR A 136 -12.82 -7.31 14.44
CA THR A 136 -11.69 -7.31 13.51
C THR A 136 -10.99 -8.68 13.54
N THR A 137 -9.87 -8.85 12.80
CA THR A 137 -9.10 -10.11 12.82
C THR A 137 -7.77 -9.94 13.55
N CYS A 138 -7.16 -11.04 13.99
CA CYS A 138 -5.85 -11.03 14.64
C CYS A 138 -4.67 -10.88 13.66
N ILE A 139 -4.92 -10.79 12.33
CA ILE A 139 -3.90 -10.69 11.29
C ILE A 139 -3.88 -9.35 10.55
N GLU A 140 -4.57 -8.35 11.07
CA GLU A 140 -4.68 -7.02 10.47
C GLU A 140 -3.33 -6.27 10.47
N HIS A 141 -3.22 -5.33 9.53
CA HIS A 141 -2.08 -4.40 9.50
C HIS A 141 -2.13 -3.41 10.67
N ALA A 142 -0.97 -2.90 11.11
CA ALA A 142 -0.87 -1.92 12.20
C ALA A 142 -1.78 -0.69 12.02
N SER A 143 -2.05 -0.24 10.79
CA SER A 143 -2.99 0.86 10.52
C SER A 143 -4.46 0.53 10.84
N VAL A 144 -4.77 -0.72 11.16
CA VAL A 144 -6.07 -1.22 11.66
C VAL A 144 -5.98 -1.53 13.15
N THR A 145 -4.96 -2.28 13.59
CA THR A 145 -4.85 -2.71 15.00
C THR A 145 -4.60 -1.54 15.95
N GLU A 146 -3.79 -0.54 15.57
CA GLU A 146 -3.55 0.63 16.41
C GLU A 146 -4.82 1.50 16.61
N PRO A 147 -5.63 1.81 15.56
CA PRO A 147 -6.93 2.43 15.77
C PRO A 147 -7.90 1.61 16.63
N MET A 148 -7.85 0.26 16.56
CA MET A 148 -8.66 -0.59 17.44
C MET A 148 -8.23 -0.44 18.90
N ALA A 149 -6.93 -0.53 19.18
CA ALA A 149 -6.39 -0.32 20.53
C ALA A 149 -6.75 1.07 21.09
N TYR A 150 -6.65 2.12 20.27
CA TYR A 150 -7.11 3.46 20.64
C TYR A 150 -8.61 3.51 21.00
N LEU A 151 -9.46 2.78 20.28
CA LEU A 151 -10.90 2.72 20.56
C LEU A 151 -11.19 1.92 21.85
N GLU A 152 -10.40 0.89 22.15
CA GLU A 152 -10.48 0.17 23.44
C GLU A 152 -10.17 1.13 24.62
N GLU A 153 -9.16 2.01 24.49
CA GLU A 153 -8.88 3.06 25.48
C GLU A 153 -10.06 4.04 25.67
N LEU A 154 -10.88 4.24 24.62
CA LEU A 154 -12.10 5.07 24.68
C LEU A 154 -13.33 4.31 25.19
N GLY A 155 -13.18 3.05 25.63
CA GLY A 155 -14.23 2.21 26.20
C GLY A 155 -15.08 1.43 25.21
N PHE A 156 -14.64 1.29 23.94
CA PHE A 156 -15.23 0.35 23.01
C PHE A 156 -14.72 -1.06 23.26
N GLU A 157 -15.52 -2.05 22.94
CA GLU A 157 -15.14 -3.45 23.03
C GLU A 157 -14.76 -3.99 21.66
N VAL A 158 -13.57 -4.58 21.53
CA VAL A 158 -13.07 -5.12 20.27
C VAL A 158 -12.92 -6.63 20.36
N THR A 159 -13.59 -7.36 19.46
CA THR A 159 -13.39 -8.79 19.27
C THR A 159 -12.42 -9.05 18.13
N TYR A 160 -11.32 -9.75 18.42
CA TYR A 160 -10.31 -10.16 17.44
C TYR A 160 -10.58 -11.61 17.02
N LEU A 161 -11.10 -11.80 15.79
CA LEU A 161 -11.39 -13.13 15.26
C LEU A 161 -10.09 -13.90 14.99
N PRO A 162 -10.02 -15.16 15.39
CA PRO A 162 -8.91 -16.03 15.01
C PRO A 162 -9.00 -16.42 13.53
N VAL A 163 -7.89 -16.90 13.00
CA VAL A 163 -7.78 -17.44 11.65
C VAL A 163 -7.30 -18.89 11.69
N ASP A 164 -7.52 -19.64 10.62
CA ASP A 164 -7.01 -20.99 10.43
C ASP A 164 -5.51 -20.99 10.02
N GLU A 165 -4.95 -22.18 9.77
CA GLU A 165 -3.57 -22.37 9.33
C GLU A 165 -3.27 -21.72 7.97
N LYS A 166 -4.29 -21.35 7.19
CA LYS A 166 -4.17 -20.64 5.93
C LYS A 166 -4.30 -19.12 6.11
N GLY A 167 -4.60 -18.67 7.31
CA GLY A 167 -4.83 -17.26 7.62
C GLY A 167 -6.22 -16.78 7.20
N ILE A 168 -7.21 -17.69 7.13
CA ILE A 168 -8.58 -17.36 6.76
C ILE A 168 -9.46 -17.32 8.00
N VAL A 169 -10.26 -16.26 8.12
CA VAL A 169 -11.21 -16.09 9.24
C VAL A 169 -12.35 -17.12 9.18
N SER A 170 -12.70 -17.68 10.32
CA SER A 170 -13.88 -18.57 10.40
C SER A 170 -15.18 -17.78 10.30
N LEU A 171 -16.03 -18.16 9.33
CA LEU A 171 -17.35 -17.56 9.15
C LEU A 171 -18.28 -17.89 10.34
N GLU A 172 -18.07 -19.04 10.98
CA GLU A 172 -18.79 -19.44 12.20
C GLU A 172 -18.38 -18.55 13.37
N ALA A 173 -17.08 -18.33 13.58
CA ALA A 173 -16.60 -17.42 14.62
C ALA A 173 -17.11 -15.99 14.42
N LEU A 174 -17.23 -15.52 13.17
CA LEU A 174 -17.86 -14.24 12.87
C LEU A 174 -19.32 -14.20 13.29
N LYS A 175 -20.10 -15.24 12.95
CA LYS A 175 -21.54 -15.30 13.34
C LYS A 175 -21.73 -15.30 14.87
N GLU A 176 -20.88 -16.03 15.58
CA GLU A 176 -20.90 -16.09 17.05
C GLU A 176 -20.48 -14.78 17.72
N ALA A 177 -19.57 -14.03 17.08
CA ALA A 177 -19.11 -12.74 17.56
C ALA A 177 -20.10 -11.58 17.31
N LEU A 178 -21.00 -11.69 16.32
CA LEU A 178 -22.02 -10.68 16.04
C LEU A 178 -23.02 -10.59 17.18
N ARG A 179 -23.28 -9.35 17.65
CA ARG A 179 -24.22 -9.08 18.75
C ARG A 179 -24.98 -7.76 18.49
N GLU A 180 -26.05 -7.52 19.22
CA GLU A 180 -26.97 -6.38 18.98
C GLU A 180 -26.29 -5.00 19.02
N ASP A 181 -25.22 -4.85 19.83
CA ASP A 181 -24.46 -3.61 19.93
C ASP A 181 -23.21 -3.57 19.02
N THR A 182 -23.07 -4.53 18.08
CA THR A 182 -22.02 -4.47 17.06
C THR A 182 -22.30 -3.33 16.07
N ILE A 183 -21.34 -2.44 15.87
CA ILE A 183 -21.47 -1.27 14.98
C ILE A 183 -20.54 -1.30 13.78
N LEU A 184 -19.44 -2.02 13.86
CA LEU A 184 -18.41 -2.10 12.83
C LEU A 184 -17.78 -3.49 12.80
N VAL A 185 -17.59 -4.02 11.59
CA VAL A 185 -16.71 -5.15 11.30
C VAL A 185 -15.62 -4.66 10.36
N SER A 186 -14.36 -4.89 10.67
CA SER A 186 -13.21 -4.45 9.87
C SER A 186 -12.29 -5.63 9.59
N ILE A 187 -12.19 -6.03 8.33
CA ILE A 187 -11.41 -7.21 7.91
C ILE A 187 -10.61 -6.86 6.65
N MET A 188 -9.31 -7.19 6.64
CA MET A 188 -8.49 -7.01 5.43
C MET A 188 -8.90 -8.02 4.35
N MET A 189 -8.84 -7.63 3.08
CA MET A 189 -9.19 -8.51 1.97
C MET A 189 -8.04 -9.45 1.58
N VAL A 190 -6.79 -8.97 1.68
CA VAL A 190 -5.59 -9.75 1.39
C VAL A 190 -4.54 -9.47 2.44
N ASN A 191 -4.07 -10.51 3.11
CA ASN A 191 -3.01 -10.38 4.09
C ASN A 191 -1.66 -10.05 3.42
N ASN A 192 -0.99 -9.04 3.93
CA ASN A 192 0.24 -8.47 3.37
C ASN A 192 1.49 -9.33 3.61
N GLU A 193 1.44 -10.34 4.46
CA GLU A 193 2.58 -11.19 4.81
C GLU A 193 2.55 -12.54 4.08
N ILE A 194 1.41 -13.22 4.10
CA ILE A 194 1.26 -14.58 3.54
C ILE A 194 0.41 -14.61 2.27
N GLY A 195 -0.33 -13.53 1.98
CA GLY A 195 -1.20 -13.47 0.81
C GLY A 195 -2.49 -14.28 0.96
N ALA A 196 -2.99 -14.50 2.18
CA ALA A 196 -4.32 -15.04 2.41
C ALA A 196 -5.37 -14.09 1.84
N ILE A 197 -6.40 -14.64 1.19
CA ILE A 197 -7.53 -13.89 0.61
C ILE A 197 -8.77 -14.21 1.44
N GLU A 198 -9.28 -13.22 2.18
CA GLU A 198 -10.46 -13.40 3.00
C GLU A 198 -11.75 -13.51 2.16
N PRO A 199 -12.72 -14.32 2.58
CA PRO A 199 -14.00 -14.53 1.88
C PRO A 199 -14.95 -13.33 2.09
N VAL A 200 -14.56 -12.15 1.57
CA VAL A 200 -15.20 -10.85 1.86
C VAL A 200 -16.67 -10.80 1.41
N GLU A 201 -17.05 -11.48 0.31
CA GLU A 201 -18.44 -11.51 -0.17
C GLU A 201 -19.33 -12.29 0.80
N GLU A 202 -18.86 -13.42 1.31
CA GLU A 202 -19.57 -14.24 2.31
C GLU A 202 -19.65 -13.52 3.65
N ILE A 203 -18.57 -12.89 4.09
CA ILE A 203 -18.51 -12.07 5.30
C ILE A 203 -19.54 -10.93 5.21
N GLY A 204 -19.52 -10.18 4.11
CA GLY A 204 -20.47 -9.09 3.89
C GLY A 204 -21.93 -9.56 3.91
N LYS A 205 -22.22 -10.73 3.31
CA LYS A 205 -23.56 -11.33 3.36
C LYS A 205 -23.99 -11.67 4.78
N ILE A 206 -23.13 -12.33 5.57
CA ILE A 206 -23.43 -12.67 6.97
C ILE A 206 -23.72 -11.42 7.80
N ILE A 207 -22.91 -10.39 7.67
CA ILE A 207 -23.10 -9.13 8.38
C ILE A 207 -24.43 -8.49 8.03
N LYS A 208 -24.76 -8.40 6.73
CA LYS A 208 -25.98 -7.72 6.26
C LYS A 208 -27.25 -8.52 6.50
N GLU A 209 -27.17 -9.85 6.60
CA GLU A 209 -28.26 -10.71 7.02
C GLU A 209 -28.51 -10.61 8.54
N TYR A 210 -27.46 -10.42 9.35
CA TYR A 210 -27.61 -10.23 10.80
C TYR A 210 -28.22 -8.84 11.10
N ASP A 211 -27.56 -7.75 10.65
CA ASP A 211 -28.06 -6.38 10.75
C ASP A 211 -27.44 -5.51 9.63
N SER A 212 -28.28 -4.97 8.75
CA SER A 212 -27.87 -4.13 7.62
C SER A 212 -27.21 -2.81 8.02
N ASP A 213 -27.39 -2.36 9.24
CA ASP A 213 -26.83 -1.11 9.78
C ASP A 213 -25.41 -1.28 10.36
N ILE A 214 -24.95 -2.50 10.60
CA ILE A 214 -23.55 -2.76 10.94
C ILE A 214 -22.70 -2.36 9.72
N LEU A 215 -21.73 -1.48 9.94
CA LEU A 215 -20.80 -1.08 8.89
C LEU A 215 -19.74 -2.16 8.66
N PHE A 216 -19.51 -2.48 7.38
CA PHE A 216 -18.45 -3.39 6.97
C PHE A 216 -17.32 -2.60 6.29
N HIS A 217 -16.17 -2.54 6.97
CA HIS A 217 -14.93 -1.96 6.46
C HIS A 217 -13.99 -3.05 5.93
N VAL A 218 -13.43 -2.81 4.76
CA VAL A 218 -12.43 -3.69 4.15
C VAL A 218 -11.13 -2.92 3.88
N ASP A 219 -10.04 -3.36 4.49
CA ASP A 219 -8.71 -2.94 4.07
C ASP A 219 -8.37 -3.69 2.76
N ALA A 220 -8.45 -2.98 1.64
CA ALA A 220 -8.18 -3.51 0.31
C ALA A 220 -6.79 -3.09 -0.23
N ILE A 221 -5.89 -2.61 0.62
CA ILE A 221 -4.59 -2.05 0.22
C ILE A 221 -3.77 -3.07 -0.57
N GLN A 222 -3.79 -4.34 -0.21
CA GLN A 222 -3.10 -5.40 -0.95
C GLN A 222 -3.96 -6.01 -2.06
N ALA A 223 -5.28 -5.87 -2.01
CA ALA A 223 -6.21 -6.45 -2.97
C ALA A 223 -6.45 -5.56 -4.20
N PHE A 224 -6.59 -4.24 -4.00
CA PHE A 224 -6.91 -3.31 -5.08
C PHE A 224 -5.84 -3.32 -6.17
N GLY A 225 -6.28 -3.40 -7.43
CA GLY A 225 -5.39 -3.54 -8.59
C GLY A 225 -4.91 -4.98 -8.87
N LYS A 226 -5.28 -5.96 -8.04
CA LYS A 226 -4.95 -7.39 -8.20
C LYS A 226 -6.19 -8.27 -8.23
N LEU A 227 -7.24 -7.90 -7.49
CA LEU A 227 -8.52 -8.61 -7.46
C LEU A 227 -9.65 -7.71 -7.93
N ASP A 228 -10.73 -8.32 -8.42
CA ASP A 228 -11.96 -7.61 -8.77
C ASP A 228 -12.71 -7.27 -7.48
N ILE A 229 -13.02 -5.99 -7.27
CA ILE A 229 -13.69 -5.51 -6.06
C ILE A 229 -14.94 -4.72 -6.47
N TYR A 230 -16.09 -5.19 -6.02
CA TYR A 230 -17.38 -4.55 -6.25
C TYR A 230 -18.07 -4.29 -4.90
N PRO A 231 -17.79 -3.16 -4.23
CA PRO A 231 -18.22 -2.93 -2.84
C PRO A 231 -19.69 -3.17 -2.60
N LYS A 232 -20.56 -2.69 -3.51
CA LYS A 232 -22.03 -2.85 -3.38
C LYS A 232 -22.48 -4.30 -3.45
N LYS A 233 -21.84 -5.13 -4.30
CA LYS A 233 -22.15 -6.56 -4.42
C LYS A 233 -21.64 -7.34 -3.19
N MET A 234 -20.48 -6.93 -2.67
CA MET A 234 -19.80 -7.60 -1.55
C MET A 234 -20.29 -7.11 -0.18
N GLY A 235 -21.31 -6.24 -0.12
CA GLY A 235 -21.84 -5.71 1.13
C GLY A 235 -20.88 -4.77 1.88
N ILE A 236 -19.87 -4.24 1.21
CA ILE A 236 -18.85 -3.36 1.78
C ILE A 236 -19.40 -1.94 1.89
N ASP A 237 -19.25 -1.33 3.06
CA ASP A 237 -19.63 0.06 3.33
C ASP A 237 -18.46 1.02 3.25
N LEU A 238 -17.27 0.56 3.63
CA LEU A 238 -16.03 1.32 3.68
C LEU A 238 -14.90 0.50 3.06
N LEU A 239 -14.12 1.08 2.12
CA LEU A 239 -13.01 0.39 1.47
C LEU A 239 -11.78 1.27 1.42
N SER A 240 -10.68 0.84 2.04
CA SER A 240 -9.42 1.57 2.09
C SER A 240 -8.45 1.13 0.99
N VAL A 241 -7.84 2.10 0.31
CA VAL A 241 -6.86 1.88 -0.77
C VAL A 241 -5.67 2.82 -0.63
N SER A 242 -4.48 2.34 -1.04
CA SER A 242 -3.23 3.11 -1.07
C SER A 242 -2.57 3.11 -2.45
N GLY A 243 -2.19 4.29 -2.95
CA GLY A 243 -1.64 4.46 -4.30
C GLY A 243 -0.31 3.76 -4.51
N HIS A 244 0.57 3.77 -3.51
CA HIS A 244 1.91 3.20 -3.65
C HIS A 244 1.97 1.66 -3.73
N LYS A 245 0.84 0.97 -3.58
CA LYS A 245 0.72 -0.48 -3.78
C LYS A 245 0.28 -0.87 -5.19
N ILE A 246 -0.05 0.13 -6.02
CA ILE A 246 -0.58 -0.03 -7.38
C ILE A 246 0.17 0.81 -8.42
N HIS A 247 1.46 1.03 -8.23
CA HIS A 247 2.31 1.85 -9.09
C HIS A 247 1.90 3.34 -9.17
N GLY A 248 1.15 3.80 -8.18
CA GLY A 248 0.81 5.20 -7.94
C GLY A 248 1.77 5.87 -6.96
N PRO A 249 1.60 7.18 -6.71
CA PRO A 249 2.49 7.93 -5.82
C PRO A 249 2.29 7.54 -4.34
N LYS A 250 3.40 7.60 -3.59
CA LYS A 250 3.36 7.64 -2.12
C LYS A 250 2.62 8.92 -1.69
N GLY A 251 2.03 8.93 -0.51
CA GLY A 251 1.26 10.09 -0.04
C GLY A 251 -0.10 10.25 -0.73
N SER A 252 -0.63 9.17 -1.33
CA SER A 252 -1.96 9.13 -1.94
C SER A 252 -2.71 7.86 -1.55
N GLY A 253 -4.01 8.00 -1.37
CA GLY A 253 -4.95 6.94 -1.10
C GLY A 253 -6.37 7.41 -1.32
N PHE A 254 -7.32 6.54 -1.14
CA PHE A 254 -8.72 6.92 -1.04
C PHE A 254 -9.48 5.97 -0.12
N LEU A 255 -10.56 6.48 0.44
CA LEU A 255 -11.58 5.73 1.15
C LEU A 255 -12.88 5.78 0.32
N TYR A 256 -13.41 4.61 -0.04
CA TYR A 256 -14.80 4.52 -0.46
C TYR A 256 -15.70 4.53 0.77
N ILE A 257 -16.73 5.37 0.74
CA ILE A 257 -17.76 5.46 1.77
C ILE A 257 -19.10 5.28 1.09
N ARG A 258 -19.82 4.19 1.37
CA ARG A 258 -21.16 3.93 0.83
C ARG A 258 -22.08 5.13 1.13
N ASP A 259 -22.89 5.49 0.14
CA ASP A 259 -23.90 6.56 0.33
C ASP A 259 -24.73 6.29 1.59
N LYS A 260 -24.89 7.30 2.42
CA LYS A 260 -25.58 7.27 3.73
C LYS A 260 -24.87 6.50 4.86
N ALA A 261 -23.72 5.88 4.64
CA ALA A 261 -22.91 5.36 5.74
C ALA A 261 -22.46 6.50 6.66
N LYS A 262 -22.68 6.33 7.97
CA LYS A 262 -22.38 7.38 8.95
C LYS A 262 -20.91 7.31 9.34
N VAL A 263 -20.14 8.29 8.91
CA VAL A 263 -18.72 8.46 9.24
C VAL A 263 -18.49 9.89 9.70
N LYS A 264 -17.76 10.10 10.78
CA LYS A 264 -17.28 11.43 11.20
C LYS A 264 -15.92 11.71 10.60
N PRO A 265 -15.65 12.95 10.16
CA PRO A 265 -14.30 13.34 9.79
C PRO A 265 -13.36 13.25 10.99
N ILE A 266 -12.08 12.93 10.72
CA ILE A 266 -11.01 12.95 11.73
C ILE A 266 -10.01 14.09 11.46
N ILE A 267 -10.06 14.70 10.28
CA ILE A 267 -9.26 15.87 9.90
C ILE A 267 -10.20 17.04 9.61
N TYR A 268 -10.18 18.02 10.48
CA TYR A 268 -11.06 19.19 10.44
C TYR A 268 -10.36 20.39 9.77
N GLY A 269 -11.13 21.30 9.15
CA GLY A 269 -10.59 22.51 8.51
C GLY A 269 -11.55 23.14 7.51
N GLY A 270 -11.09 23.43 6.30
CA GLY A 270 -11.78 24.19 5.26
C GLY A 270 -12.87 23.47 4.47
N ASN A 271 -13.41 22.37 4.96
CA ASN A 271 -14.52 21.61 4.37
C ASN A 271 -14.26 21.02 2.97
N GLN A 272 -13.00 20.84 2.55
CA GLN A 272 -12.69 20.12 1.32
C GLN A 272 -13.29 18.71 1.36
N GLN A 273 -13.54 18.13 0.19
CA GLN A 273 -14.21 16.85 0.02
C GLN A 273 -15.52 16.73 0.85
N LYS A 274 -16.33 17.79 0.79
CA LYS A 274 -17.62 17.89 1.52
C LYS A 274 -17.48 17.79 3.04
N GLY A 275 -16.36 18.27 3.58
CA GLY A 275 -16.05 18.26 5.01
C GLY A 275 -15.55 16.91 5.55
N MET A 276 -15.46 15.87 4.71
CA MET A 276 -14.99 14.57 5.15
C MET A 276 -13.47 14.52 5.34
N ARG A 277 -12.73 15.25 4.52
CA ARG A 277 -11.28 15.36 4.62
C ARG A 277 -10.81 16.76 4.25
N SER A 278 -10.58 17.58 5.23
CA SER A 278 -10.17 18.97 5.06
C SER A 278 -8.69 19.11 4.69
N GLY A 279 -8.32 20.24 4.13
CA GLY A 279 -6.98 20.58 3.64
C GLY A 279 -6.94 20.67 2.12
N THR A 280 -6.08 21.55 1.58
CA THR A 280 -5.91 21.71 0.13
C THR A 280 -5.61 20.38 -0.53
N GLU A 281 -6.33 20.07 -1.59
CA GLU A 281 -6.25 18.78 -2.26
C GLU A 281 -4.92 18.65 -3.04
N ASN A 282 -4.24 17.53 -2.86
CA ASN A 282 -3.00 17.20 -3.56
C ASN A 282 -3.34 16.74 -5.00
N VAL A 283 -3.60 17.70 -5.90
CA VAL A 283 -4.03 17.43 -7.27
C VAL A 283 -3.07 16.47 -7.99
N PRO A 284 -1.73 16.65 -7.96
CA PRO A 284 -0.81 15.71 -8.60
C PRO A 284 -0.95 14.27 -8.10
N ALA A 285 -1.02 14.07 -6.78
CA ALA A 285 -1.11 12.73 -6.22
C ALA A 285 -2.49 12.09 -6.47
N ILE A 286 -3.57 12.89 -6.44
CA ILE A 286 -4.94 12.45 -6.77
C ILE A 286 -5.03 12.00 -8.23
N CYS A 287 -4.48 12.77 -9.15
CA CYS A 287 -4.41 12.39 -10.58
C CYS A 287 -3.60 11.12 -10.77
N GLY A 288 -2.47 11.05 -10.07
CA GLY A 288 -1.57 9.91 -10.10
C GLY A 288 -2.24 8.61 -9.65
N ILE A 289 -2.95 8.61 -8.51
CA ILE A 289 -3.66 7.40 -8.05
C ILE A 289 -4.82 7.04 -8.97
N GLY A 290 -5.53 8.02 -9.54
CA GLY A 290 -6.58 7.78 -10.51
C GLY A 290 -6.08 7.07 -11.76
N LEU A 291 -4.97 7.54 -12.36
CA LEU A 291 -4.36 6.93 -13.53
C LEU A 291 -3.73 5.56 -13.21
N ALA A 292 -3.06 5.42 -12.07
CA ALA A 292 -2.52 4.15 -11.62
C ALA A 292 -3.62 3.09 -11.45
N SER A 293 -4.76 3.47 -10.87
CA SER A 293 -5.93 2.60 -10.73
C SER A 293 -6.43 2.10 -12.09
N GLU A 294 -6.65 3.00 -13.04
CA GLU A 294 -7.08 2.66 -14.40
C GLU A 294 -6.12 1.68 -15.07
N ALA A 295 -4.83 1.97 -15.04
CA ALA A 295 -3.80 1.14 -15.65
C ALA A 295 -3.67 -0.27 -15.05
N MET A 296 -3.95 -0.44 -13.75
CA MET A 296 -3.92 -1.77 -13.12
C MET A 296 -5.13 -2.62 -13.49
N TYR A 297 -6.29 -1.99 -13.75
CA TYR A 297 -7.51 -2.72 -14.11
C TYR A 297 -7.74 -2.88 -15.62
N GLU A 298 -7.03 -2.14 -16.47
CA GLU A 298 -7.16 -2.24 -17.93
C GLU A 298 -6.90 -3.67 -18.44
N ASN A 299 -5.90 -4.37 -17.87
CA ASN A 299 -5.53 -5.74 -18.20
C ASN A 299 -5.48 -6.64 -16.95
N ALA A 300 -6.43 -6.48 -16.03
CA ALA A 300 -6.37 -7.11 -14.71
C ALA A 300 -6.25 -8.65 -14.74
N ALA A 301 -6.92 -9.32 -15.70
CA ALA A 301 -6.84 -10.77 -15.82
C ALA A 301 -5.44 -11.24 -16.26
N GLU A 302 -4.87 -10.59 -17.27
CA GLU A 302 -3.51 -10.88 -17.76
C GLU A 302 -2.46 -10.58 -16.68
N HIS A 303 -2.63 -9.47 -15.95
CA HIS A 303 -1.75 -9.13 -14.83
C HIS A 303 -1.79 -10.19 -13.73
N ARG A 304 -2.97 -10.70 -13.37
CA ARG A 304 -3.12 -11.78 -12.37
C ARG A 304 -2.46 -13.07 -12.82
N GLU A 305 -2.70 -13.49 -14.05
CA GLU A 305 -2.10 -14.69 -14.63
C GLU A 305 -0.56 -14.59 -14.65
N TYR A 306 -0.04 -13.45 -15.08
CA TYR A 306 1.39 -13.20 -15.09
C TYR A 306 2.02 -13.23 -13.70
N LEU A 307 1.42 -12.57 -12.73
CA LEU A 307 1.89 -12.60 -11.34
C LEU A 307 1.86 -14.01 -10.74
N MET A 308 0.81 -14.78 -11.04
CA MET A 308 0.71 -16.18 -10.60
C MET A 308 1.82 -17.03 -11.22
N LYS A 309 2.10 -16.84 -12.52
CA LYS A 309 3.20 -17.53 -13.21
C LYS A 309 4.57 -17.24 -12.57
N LEU A 310 4.84 -15.98 -12.21
CA LEU A 310 6.08 -15.61 -11.52
C LEU A 310 6.17 -16.28 -10.15
N LYS A 311 5.08 -16.24 -9.37
CA LYS A 311 4.99 -16.86 -8.04
C LYS A 311 5.18 -18.37 -8.09
N GLU A 312 4.52 -19.06 -9.01
CA GLU A 312 4.64 -20.52 -9.18
C GLU A 312 6.06 -20.93 -9.58
N ALA A 313 6.67 -20.21 -10.52
CA ALA A 313 8.05 -20.46 -10.91
C ALA A 313 9.02 -20.25 -9.73
N PHE A 314 8.85 -19.16 -8.98
CA PHE A 314 9.62 -18.88 -7.78
C PHE A 314 9.48 -19.99 -6.73
N LEU A 315 8.25 -20.34 -6.35
CA LEU A 315 7.99 -21.36 -5.32
C LEU A 315 8.50 -22.72 -5.75
N LYS A 316 8.34 -23.10 -7.03
CA LYS A 316 8.87 -24.36 -7.56
C LYS A 316 10.38 -24.45 -7.39
N GLY A 317 11.12 -23.39 -7.71
CA GLY A 317 12.59 -23.40 -7.62
C GLY A 317 13.12 -23.31 -6.19
N VAL A 318 12.47 -22.52 -5.32
CA VAL A 318 12.94 -22.30 -3.95
C VAL A 318 12.65 -23.47 -3.03
N LEU A 319 11.56 -24.21 -3.28
CA LEU A 319 11.20 -25.40 -2.48
C LEU A 319 12.09 -26.65 -2.77
N GLU A 320 12.97 -26.58 -3.77
CA GLU A 320 14.04 -27.58 -3.95
C GLU A 320 15.15 -27.45 -2.90
N ILE A 321 15.22 -26.33 -2.17
CA ILE A 321 16.18 -26.12 -1.09
C ILE A 321 15.68 -26.85 0.17
N GLU A 322 16.49 -27.74 0.72
CA GLU A 322 16.16 -28.48 1.95
C GLU A 322 15.74 -27.56 3.09
N ASP A 323 14.92 -28.05 4.01
CA ASP A 323 14.43 -27.32 5.19
C ASP A 323 13.82 -25.94 4.84
N THR A 324 13.09 -25.88 3.72
CA THR A 324 12.36 -24.69 3.26
C THR A 324 10.87 -24.96 3.32
N LYS A 325 10.09 -23.99 3.85
CA LYS A 325 8.64 -24.12 4.00
C LYS A 325 7.92 -22.99 3.28
N ASN A 326 6.94 -23.33 2.47
CA ASN A 326 6.02 -22.38 1.87
C ASN A 326 4.87 -22.03 2.86
N ASN A 327 4.72 -20.76 3.18
CA ASN A 327 3.62 -20.22 4.00
C ASN A 327 2.64 -19.38 3.15
N SER A 328 2.90 -19.28 1.83
CA SER A 328 2.12 -18.44 0.92
C SER A 328 0.70 -18.97 0.72
N GLN A 329 -0.24 -18.07 0.53
CA GLN A 329 -1.62 -18.36 0.19
C GLN A 329 -1.96 -17.84 -1.23
N ASP A 330 -3.23 -17.65 -1.56
CA ASP A 330 -3.76 -17.53 -2.92
C ASP A 330 -3.47 -16.20 -3.63
N ALA A 331 -3.06 -15.14 -2.93
CA ALA A 331 -2.74 -13.87 -3.58
C ALA A 331 -1.59 -14.02 -4.59
N PRO A 332 -1.76 -13.55 -5.84
CA PRO A 332 -0.81 -13.86 -6.92
C PRO A 332 0.54 -13.17 -6.77
N HIS A 333 0.60 -12.10 -5.99
CA HIS A 333 1.76 -11.21 -5.89
C HIS A 333 2.58 -11.39 -4.61
N ILE A 334 2.24 -12.33 -3.72
CA ILE A 334 2.93 -12.54 -2.44
C ILE A 334 3.39 -14.01 -2.32
N ALA A 335 4.65 -14.19 -2.03
CA ALA A 335 5.23 -15.45 -1.61
C ALA A 335 5.93 -15.28 -0.25
N SER A 336 5.53 -16.07 0.73
CA SER A 336 6.08 -16.11 2.08
C SER A 336 6.80 -17.46 2.28
N VAL A 337 8.09 -17.41 2.51
CA VAL A 337 8.94 -18.63 2.54
C VAL A 337 9.88 -18.58 3.74
N SER A 338 9.87 -19.64 4.53
CA SER A 338 10.78 -19.81 5.68
C SER A 338 11.96 -20.70 5.30
N PHE A 339 13.16 -20.31 5.72
CA PHE A 339 14.43 -21.01 5.49
C PHE A 339 15.02 -21.44 6.83
N LYS A 340 14.57 -22.57 7.35
CA LYS A 340 14.95 -23.07 8.67
C LYS A 340 16.46 -23.02 8.93
N GLY A 341 16.85 -22.55 10.12
CA GLY A 341 18.24 -22.47 10.55
C GLY A 341 18.98 -21.20 10.08
N ILE A 342 18.28 -20.22 9.47
CA ILE A 342 18.86 -18.90 9.12
C ILE A 342 17.92 -17.81 9.58
N ARG A 343 18.41 -16.83 10.30
CA ARG A 343 17.60 -15.64 10.63
C ARG A 343 17.28 -14.86 9.36
N SER A 344 16.04 -14.45 9.22
CA SER A 344 15.55 -13.70 8.04
C SER A 344 16.37 -12.47 7.70
N GLU A 345 16.82 -11.71 8.70
CA GLU A 345 17.67 -10.52 8.52
C GLU A 345 19.02 -10.86 7.88
N VAL A 346 19.63 -11.98 8.27
CA VAL A 346 20.92 -12.42 7.71
C VAL A 346 20.79 -12.80 6.24
N LEU A 347 19.72 -13.54 5.90
CA LEU A 347 19.46 -13.93 4.51
C LEU A 347 19.06 -12.71 3.66
N LEU A 348 18.29 -11.78 4.22
CA LEU A 348 17.91 -10.52 3.56
C LEU A 348 19.16 -9.74 3.12
N HIS A 349 20.13 -9.53 4.01
CA HIS A 349 21.35 -8.80 3.67
C HIS A 349 22.23 -9.56 2.69
N ALA A 350 22.29 -10.89 2.77
CA ALA A 350 23.03 -11.69 1.79
C ALA A 350 22.41 -11.61 0.38
N LEU A 351 21.10 -11.44 0.27
CA LEU A 351 20.39 -11.17 -0.99
C LEU A 351 20.60 -9.74 -1.49
N GLU A 352 20.59 -8.76 -0.56
CA GLU A 352 20.86 -7.35 -0.86
C GLU A 352 22.25 -7.17 -1.47
N ASP A 353 23.28 -7.86 -0.99
CA ASP A 353 24.64 -7.90 -1.56
C ASP A 353 24.65 -8.37 -3.03
N LYS A 354 23.61 -9.10 -3.44
CA LYS A 354 23.38 -9.55 -4.81
C LYS A 354 22.34 -8.68 -5.57
N ASN A 355 22.00 -7.49 -5.08
CA ASN A 355 20.95 -6.60 -5.59
C ASN A 355 19.54 -7.24 -5.69
N ILE A 356 19.22 -8.14 -4.76
CA ILE A 356 17.90 -8.74 -4.64
C ILE A 356 17.24 -8.17 -3.38
N TYR A 357 16.14 -7.44 -3.57
CA TYR A 357 15.46 -6.71 -2.50
C TYR A 357 14.17 -7.42 -2.10
N VAL A 358 14.10 -7.86 -0.85
CA VAL A 358 13.00 -8.62 -0.27
C VAL A 358 12.65 -8.05 1.11
N SER A 359 11.62 -8.59 1.77
CA SER A 359 11.23 -8.15 3.11
C SER A 359 11.32 -9.30 4.11
N ALA A 360 11.85 -9.03 5.30
CA ALA A 360 11.59 -9.89 6.45
C ALA A 360 10.17 -9.58 6.96
N GLY A 361 9.36 -10.60 7.25
CA GLY A 361 7.94 -10.46 7.63
C GLY A 361 7.68 -9.51 8.80
N SER A 362 8.71 -9.22 9.61
CA SER A 362 8.67 -8.31 10.75
C SER A 362 9.14 -6.88 10.45
N ALA A 363 9.55 -6.55 9.21
CA ALA A 363 10.25 -5.31 8.88
C ALA A 363 9.37 -4.05 8.82
N CYS A 364 8.05 -4.13 9.02
CA CYS A 364 7.16 -2.96 8.95
C CYS A 364 7.07 -2.14 10.25
N SER A 365 7.71 -2.53 11.34
CA SER A 365 7.69 -1.78 12.60
C SER A 365 9.08 -1.37 13.04
N SER A 366 9.34 -0.07 12.97
CA SER A 366 10.43 0.68 13.58
C SER A 366 11.16 -0.02 14.74
N ASN A 367 12.46 -0.30 14.56
CA ASN A 367 13.50 -0.43 15.61
C ASN A 367 13.30 -1.46 16.75
N LYS A 368 12.32 -2.37 16.70
CA LYS A 368 12.23 -3.50 17.63
C LYS A 368 11.97 -4.78 16.86
N PRO A 369 12.65 -5.91 17.18
CA PRO A 369 12.32 -7.20 16.60
C PRO A 369 10.90 -7.58 17.04
N HIS A 370 9.90 -7.40 16.18
CA HIS A 370 8.54 -7.86 16.41
C HIS A 370 8.35 -9.21 15.72
N VAL A 371 7.98 -10.19 16.51
CA VAL A 371 7.51 -11.49 15.98
C VAL A 371 6.24 -11.24 15.18
N SER A 372 6.17 -11.75 13.95
CA SER A 372 5.00 -11.59 13.09
C SER A 372 3.74 -12.16 13.76
N GLY A 373 2.74 -11.31 13.99
CA GLY A 373 1.42 -11.71 14.50
C GLY A 373 0.71 -12.68 13.55
N THR A 374 0.81 -12.45 12.24
CA THR A 374 0.22 -13.32 11.21
C THR A 374 0.83 -14.71 11.22
N LEU A 375 2.17 -14.83 11.19
CA LEU A 375 2.83 -16.14 11.19
C LEU A 375 2.59 -16.92 12.50
N LYS A 376 2.45 -16.21 13.62
CA LYS A 376 2.06 -16.81 14.89
C LYS A 376 0.60 -17.27 14.87
N ALA A 377 -0.30 -16.47 14.32
CA ALA A 377 -1.73 -16.78 14.24
C ALA A 377 -2.01 -18.04 13.38
N ILE A 378 -1.23 -18.29 12.32
CA ILE A 378 -1.32 -19.50 11.50
C ILE A 378 -0.58 -20.71 12.11
N GLY A 379 -0.09 -20.62 13.34
CA GLY A 379 0.49 -21.73 14.08
C GLY A 379 1.94 -22.09 13.76
N LEU A 380 2.72 -21.20 13.15
CA LEU A 380 4.13 -21.43 12.93
C LEU A 380 4.93 -21.39 14.24
N SER A 381 5.88 -22.31 14.41
CA SER A 381 6.84 -22.25 15.52
C SER A 381 7.82 -21.09 15.34
N GLU A 382 8.38 -20.61 16.45
CA GLU A 382 9.29 -19.44 16.50
C GLU A 382 10.46 -19.59 15.52
N GLU A 383 11.05 -20.79 15.43
CA GLU A 383 12.13 -21.10 14.49
C GLU A 383 11.75 -20.85 13.02
N TRP A 384 10.51 -21.17 12.61
CA TRP A 384 10.01 -20.90 11.27
C TRP A 384 9.67 -19.43 11.07
N ILE A 385 9.14 -18.76 12.11
CA ILE A 385 8.79 -17.33 12.06
C ILE A 385 10.05 -16.48 11.85
N GLU A 386 11.10 -16.73 12.65
CA GLU A 386 12.36 -15.99 12.59
C GLU A 386 13.12 -16.16 11.28
N SER A 387 12.84 -17.24 10.54
CA SER A 387 13.49 -17.60 9.28
C SER A 387 12.67 -17.25 8.04
N THR A 388 11.56 -16.50 8.18
CA THR A 388 10.63 -16.21 7.09
C THR A 388 11.01 -14.93 6.35
N LEU A 389 11.11 -15.02 5.01
CA LEU A 389 11.17 -13.90 4.09
C LEU A 389 9.88 -13.82 3.25
N ARG A 390 9.46 -12.60 2.97
CA ARG A 390 8.40 -12.31 2.01
C ARG A 390 9.02 -11.81 0.71
N PHE A 391 8.66 -12.45 -0.39
CA PHE A 391 8.91 -12.01 -1.75
C PHE A 391 7.60 -11.51 -2.34
N SER A 392 7.62 -10.39 -3.03
CA SER A 392 6.40 -9.86 -3.62
C SER A 392 6.64 -9.26 -5.00
N PHE A 393 5.80 -9.69 -5.92
CA PHE A 393 5.96 -9.48 -7.35
C PHE A 393 5.10 -8.32 -7.86
N SER A 394 5.53 -7.75 -8.98
CA SER A 394 4.76 -6.78 -9.74
C SER A 394 4.76 -7.14 -11.22
N VAL A 395 3.92 -6.47 -12.00
CA VAL A 395 3.86 -6.63 -13.46
C VAL A 395 5.14 -6.18 -14.19
N TYR A 396 6.08 -5.59 -13.47
CA TYR A 396 7.39 -5.18 -14.01
C TYR A 396 8.52 -6.15 -13.71
N ASN A 397 8.30 -7.14 -12.83
CA ASN A 397 9.29 -8.18 -12.63
C ASN A 397 9.33 -9.12 -13.83
N THR A 398 10.50 -9.66 -14.14
CA THR A 398 10.71 -10.59 -15.25
C THR A 398 10.98 -12.00 -14.75
N MET A 399 10.87 -12.99 -15.63
CA MET A 399 11.19 -14.38 -15.30
C MET A 399 12.69 -14.53 -15.00
N GLU A 400 13.54 -13.76 -15.69
CA GLU A 400 14.99 -13.74 -15.48
C GLU A 400 15.35 -13.25 -14.07
N GLU A 401 14.61 -12.24 -13.52
CA GLU A 401 14.77 -11.80 -12.12
C GLU A 401 14.40 -12.91 -11.13
N ILE A 402 13.37 -13.69 -11.45
CA ILE A 402 12.92 -14.82 -10.62
C ILE A 402 13.98 -15.94 -10.64
N GLU A 403 14.47 -16.33 -11.81
CA GLU A 403 15.51 -17.34 -11.97
C GLU A 403 16.81 -16.92 -11.25
N TYR A 404 17.23 -15.67 -11.42
CA TYR A 404 18.37 -15.11 -10.72
C TYR A 404 18.23 -15.18 -9.20
N THR A 405 17.05 -14.86 -8.69
CA THR A 405 16.75 -14.92 -7.24
C THR A 405 16.80 -16.37 -6.73
N ILE A 406 16.27 -17.33 -7.47
CA ILE A 406 16.31 -18.75 -7.10
C ILE A 406 17.75 -19.23 -7.02
N GLU A 407 18.59 -18.94 -8.02
CA GLU A 407 20.01 -19.33 -8.02
C GLU A 407 20.77 -18.69 -6.85
N ALA A 408 20.52 -17.41 -6.56
CA ALA A 408 21.10 -16.73 -5.41
C ALA A 408 20.71 -17.40 -4.08
N LEU A 409 19.45 -17.80 -3.93
CA LEU A 409 18.98 -18.53 -2.74
C LEU A 409 19.61 -19.92 -2.61
N LYS A 410 19.73 -20.67 -3.73
CA LYS A 410 20.39 -21.97 -3.76
C LYS A 410 21.87 -21.88 -3.36
N GLU A 411 22.53 -20.77 -3.62
CA GLU A 411 23.91 -20.49 -3.19
C GLU A 411 23.97 -20.04 -1.72
N CYS A 412 23.20 -18.99 -1.36
CA CYS A 412 23.28 -18.34 -0.05
C CYS A 412 22.79 -19.24 1.09
N VAL A 413 21.66 -19.93 0.91
CA VAL A 413 21.02 -20.69 2.00
C VAL A 413 21.92 -21.82 2.53
N PRO A 414 22.49 -22.72 1.70
CA PRO A 414 23.41 -23.75 2.20
C PRO A 414 24.71 -23.17 2.80
N MET A 415 25.20 -22.06 2.23
CA MET A 415 26.40 -21.38 2.74
C MET A 415 26.16 -20.83 4.15
N LEU A 416 25.08 -20.07 4.37
CA LEU A 416 24.77 -19.46 5.65
C LEU A 416 24.48 -20.48 6.75
N ARG A 417 23.82 -21.59 6.44
CA ARG A 417 23.56 -22.68 7.39
C ARG A 417 24.83 -23.30 7.98
N ARG A 418 25.95 -23.27 7.26
CA ARG A 418 27.24 -23.79 7.76
C ARG A 418 27.78 -22.96 8.92
N PHE A 419 27.47 -21.68 8.98
CA PHE A 419 27.94 -20.77 10.02
C PHE A 419 27.09 -20.80 11.29
N VAL A 420 25.82 -21.23 11.19
CA VAL A 420 24.90 -21.28 12.35
C VAL A 420 25.05 -22.56 13.16
N ARG A 421 25.61 -23.62 12.60
CA ARG A 421 25.82 -24.94 13.25
C ARG A 421 27.05 -25.02 14.19
N ARG A 422 27.56 -23.87 14.65
CA ARG A 422 28.65 -23.85 15.64
C ARG A 422 28.16 -23.14 16.92
#